data_c2795c46559706b7859d8fc48a448bd1
#
_entry.id   c2795c46559706b7859d8fc48a448bd1
#
_cell.length_a   1.000
_cell.length_b   1.000
_cell.length_c   1.000
_cell.angle_alpha   90.00
_cell.angle_beta   90.00
_cell.angle_gamma   90.00
#
_symmetry.space_group_name_H-M   'P 1'
#
loop_
_entity.id
_entity.type
_entity.pdbx_description
1 polymer ?
#
loop_
_entity_poly.entity_id
_entity_poly.type
_entity_poly.pdbx_seq_one_letter_code
_entity_poly.pdbx_strand_id
1 'polypeptide(L)'
;MKKNNVVKKFAALSLSCAMALSLAACSGGNAGTSNSSGSGNTSGSGNGDGYKIAVVRQLDHASMNEIRDAITAELDAKEKKLGVEIEYKDFNGNNDTSTLAQIGAEIIAGGYDAIVPIGTLAAQQMASTAQQTQTPVIYGTVSYPEVAKLTGIPYVTGTSDALNVELLLDMMLAQNPEVKTVGLR
;
A
#
# COMPACT_ATOMS: atom_id res chain seq x y z
N MET A 1 20.06 -17.63 61.49
CA MET A 1 19.89 -19.06 61.58
C MET A 1 19.05 -19.56 60.40
N LYS A 2 19.59 -20.53 59.78
CA LYS A 2 19.25 -21.56 58.79
C LYS A 2 19.20 -21.10 57.32
N LYS A 3 20.30 -21.46 56.68
CA LYS A 3 20.44 -21.84 55.25
C LYS A 3 19.47 -22.96 54.87
N ASN A 4 18.95 -22.92 53.66
CA ASN A 4 18.87 -24.19 52.93
C ASN A 4 18.93 -23.94 51.42
N ASN A 5 19.99 -24.45 50.86
CA ASN A 5 20.26 -24.64 49.46
C ASN A 5 19.30 -25.67 48.87
N VAL A 6 18.76 -25.45 47.68
CA VAL A 6 18.47 -26.52 46.77
C VAL A 6 18.96 -26.14 45.37
N VAL A 7 20.18 -26.56 45.13
CA VAL A 7 20.78 -26.74 43.80
C VAL A 7 20.53 -28.21 43.42
N LYS A 8 20.36 -28.43 42.12
CA LYS A 8 20.29 -29.70 41.31
C LYS A 8 18.86 -30.05 40.90
N LYS A 9 18.56 -30.14 39.61
CA LYS A 9 19.25 -30.95 38.60
C LYS A 9 18.84 -30.50 37.20
N PHE A 10 19.80 -30.17 36.38
CA PHE A 10 19.69 -30.17 34.94
C PHE A 10 19.52 -31.61 34.44
N ALA A 11 18.53 -31.83 33.63
CA ALA A 11 18.47 -33.01 32.75
C ALA A 11 18.38 -32.48 31.33
N ALA A 12 19.47 -32.57 30.63
CA ALA A 12 19.57 -32.36 29.19
C ALA A 12 18.79 -33.46 28.48
N LEU A 13 17.85 -33.13 27.66
CA LEU A 13 17.25 -34.06 26.70
C LEU A 13 17.52 -33.53 25.29
N SER A 14 18.61 -34.00 24.74
CA SER A 14 18.95 -33.88 23.33
C SER A 14 18.06 -34.86 22.54
N LEU A 15 17.15 -34.32 21.73
CA LEU A 15 16.44 -35.15 20.76
C LEU A 15 16.85 -34.69 19.35
N SER A 16 17.82 -35.44 18.83
CA SER A 16 18.21 -35.47 17.43
C SER A 16 17.08 -36.04 16.59
N CYS A 17 16.49 -35.27 15.69
CA CYS A 17 15.60 -35.80 14.68
C CYS A 17 16.26 -35.76 13.31
N ALA A 18 16.46 -36.92 12.76
CA ALA A 18 17.17 -37.20 11.54
C ALA A 18 16.47 -36.62 10.30
N MET A 19 17.27 -36.09 9.39
CA MET A 19 16.90 -35.75 8.04
C MET A 19 16.63 -36.99 7.22
N ALA A 20 15.50 -37.08 6.60
CA ALA A 20 15.26 -37.96 5.47
C ALA A 20 15.30 -37.16 4.17
N LEU A 21 16.43 -37.23 3.47
CA LEU A 21 16.54 -36.87 2.06
C LEU A 21 15.84 -37.92 1.20
N SER A 22 14.85 -37.51 0.44
CA SER A 22 14.37 -38.27 -0.70
C SER A 22 14.66 -37.51 -1.99
N LEU A 23 15.78 -37.85 -2.63
CA LEU A 23 16.01 -37.55 -4.05
C LEU A 23 15.19 -38.55 -4.86
N ALA A 24 14.28 -38.04 -5.66
CA ALA A 24 13.73 -38.77 -6.79
C ALA A 24 14.23 -38.08 -8.06
N ALA A 25 15.24 -38.68 -8.66
CA ALA A 25 15.67 -38.37 -10.02
C ALA A 25 14.71 -39.04 -11.00
N CYS A 26 14.22 -38.31 -11.97
CA CYS A 26 13.71 -38.87 -13.20
C CYS A 26 14.36 -38.13 -14.40
N SER A 27 15.14 -38.92 -15.10
CA SER A 27 15.80 -38.66 -16.36
C SER A 27 14.80 -38.69 -17.51
N GLY A 28 15.01 -37.82 -18.52
CA GLY A 28 14.34 -37.93 -19.81
C GLY A 28 14.53 -36.67 -20.64
N GLY A 29 15.52 -36.69 -21.55
CA GLY A 29 15.91 -35.55 -22.39
C GLY A 29 14.94 -35.30 -23.52
N ASN A 30 15.00 -34.11 -24.05
CA ASN A 30 15.21 -33.81 -25.47
C ASN A 30 15.55 -32.34 -25.70
N ALA A 31 16.52 -32.12 -26.56
CA ALA A 31 17.00 -30.81 -26.95
C ALA A 31 16.00 -30.09 -27.87
N GLY A 32 15.86 -28.79 -27.68
CA GLY A 32 15.13 -27.91 -28.59
C GLY A 32 15.46 -26.45 -28.26
N THR A 33 16.44 -25.91 -28.97
CA THR A 33 16.82 -24.50 -28.97
C THR A 33 15.70 -23.67 -29.56
N SER A 34 15.21 -22.67 -28.80
CA SER A 34 14.61 -21.48 -29.39
C SER A 34 14.76 -20.29 -28.42
N ASN A 35 15.48 -19.35 -28.95
CA ASN A 35 15.73 -18.02 -28.46
C ASN A 35 14.39 -17.27 -28.37
N SER A 36 14.02 -16.75 -27.22
CA SER A 36 12.92 -15.79 -27.09
C SER A 36 13.25 -14.77 -26.01
N SER A 37 13.26 -13.56 -26.48
CA SER A 37 13.52 -12.30 -25.79
C SER A 37 12.71 -12.15 -24.53
N GLY A 38 13.36 -11.68 -23.47
CA GLY A 38 12.75 -11.39 -22.19
C GLY A 38 11.63 -10.36 -22.28
N SER A 39 10.44 -10.81 -21.98
CA SER A 39 9.34 -9.95 -21.56
C SER A 39 9.26 -10.07 -20.04
N GLY A 40 9.42 -8.95 -19.35
CA GLY A 40 9.31 -8.88 -17.90
C GLY A 40 7.93 -9.40 -17.47
N ASN A 41 7.92 -10.58 -16.91
CA ASN A 41 6.73 -11.16 -16.34
C ASN A 41 6.52 -10.54 -14.95
N THR A 42 5.71 -9.49 -14.88
CA THR A 42 5.12 -9.03 -13.62
C THR A 42 4.15 -10.13 -13.21
N SER A 43 4.59 -11.01 -12.34
CA SER A 43 3.70 -12.01 -11.73
C SER A 43 2.77 -11.31 -10.76
N GLY A 44 1.69 -10.76 -11.27
CA GLY A 44 0.48 -10.55 -10.51
C GLY A 44 -0.04 -11.94 -10.14
N SER A 45 0.00 -12.30 -8.88
CA SER A 45 -0.61 -13.52 -8.35
C SER A 45 -2.13 -13.32 -8.32
N GLY A 46 -2.75 -13.25 -9.49
CA GLY A 46 -4.19 -13.30 -9.65
C GLY A 46 -4.65 -14.74 -9.49
N ASN A 47 -4.97 -15.14 -8.29
CA ASN A 47 -5.72 -16.36 -8.04
C ASN A 47 -7.21 -16.02 -8.05
N GLY A 48 -7.89 -16.31 -9.15
CA GLY A 48 -9.33 -16.13 -9.31
C GLY A 48 -9.70 -14.83 -10.03
N ASP A 49 -10.86 -14.79 -10.65
CA ASP A 49 -11.37 -13.73 -11.52
C ASP A 49 -11.68 -12.38 -10.83
N GLY A 50 -10.98 -12.00 -9.75
CA GLY A 50 -11.24 -10.80 -8.97
C GLY A 50 -9.98 -10.02 -8.54
N TYR A 51 -10.20 -8.78 -8.07
CA TYR A 51 -9.17 -7.88 -7.53
C TYR A 51 -9.44 -7.57 -6.06
N LYS A 52 -8.36 -7.42 -5.28
CA LYS A 52 -8.42 -7.04 -3.87
C LYS A 52 -7.73 -5.70 -3.65
N ILE A 53 -8.47 -4.68 -3.27
CA ILE A 53 -7.99 -3.29 -3.18
C ILE A 53 -8.04 -2.79 -1.75
N ALA A 54 -6.93 -2.21 -1.27
CA ALA A 54 -6.88 -1.54 0.02
C ALA A 54 -7.10 -0.04 -0.15
N VAL A 55 -8.13 0.53 0.46
CA VAL A 55 -8.34 1.98 0.53
C VAL A 55 -7.86 2.43 1.90
N VAL A 56 -6.89 3.37 1.97
CA VAL A 56 -6.23 3.76 3.22
C VAL A 56 -6.38 5.25 3.46
N ARG A 57 -7.29 5.66 4.32
CA ARG A 57 -7.43 7.07 4.73
C ARG A 57 -6.36 7.45 5.74
N GLN A 58 -5.77 8.64 5.58
CA GLN A 58 -4.83 9.18 6.57
C GLN A 58 -5.47 9.35 7.94
N LEU A 59 -6.70 9.90 7.97
CA LEU A 59 -7.50 10.08 9.18
C LEU A 59 -8.99 10.10 8.85
N ASP A 60 -9.80 10.03 9.89
CA ASP A 60 -11.26 10.20 9.79
C ASP A 60 -11.58 11.71 9.76
N HIS A 61 -11.89 12.20 8.57
CA HIS A 61 -12.28 13.58 8.33
C HIS A 61 -13.29 13.65 7.18
N ALA A 62 -14.25 14.56 7.25
CA ALA A 62 -15.35 14.63 6.30
C ALA A 62 -14.89 14.60 4.84
N SER A 63 -13.93 15.45 4.46
CA SER A 63 -13.43 15.48 3.08
C SER A 63 -12.72 14.19 2.66
N MET A 64 -11.96 13.53 3.54
CA MET A 64 -11.34 12.24 3.23
C MET A 64 -12.36 11.11 3.12
N ASN A 65 -13.45 11.20 3.88
CA ASN A 65 -14.56 10.27 3.80
C ASN A 65 -15.30 10.41 2.47
N GLU A 66 -15.56 11.64 2.02
CA GLU A 66 -16.16 11.91 0.70
C GLU A 66 -15.30 11.35 -0.44
N ILE A 67 -13.99 11.51 -0.36
CA ILE A 67 -13.07 10.94 -1.36
C ILE A 67 -13.09 9.42 -1.33
N ARG A 68 -13.05 8.80 -0.14
CA ARG A 68 -13.19 7.36 0.02
C ARG A 68 -14.50 6.87 -0.59
N ASP A 69 -15.62 7.53 -0.30
CA ASP A 69 -16.94 7.16 -0.81
C ASP A 69 -17.01 7.26 -2.34
N ALA A 70 -16.40 8.30 -2.92
CA ALA A 70 -16.30 8.44 -4.37
C ALA A 70 -15.44 7.32 -5.00
N ILE A 71 -14.30 6.97 -4.38
CA ILE A 71 -13.44 5.87 -4.85
C ILE A 71 -14.19 4.55 -4.80
N THR A 72 -14.83 4.23 -3.68
CA THR A 72 -15.55 2.94 -3.53
C THR A 72 -16.75 2.86 -4.48
N ALA A 73 -17.48 3.94 -4.69
CA ALA A 73 -18.57 3.99 -5.67
C ALA A 73 -18.08 3.75 -7.11
N GLU A 74 -16.90 4.27 -7.46
CA GLU A 74 -16.30 4.02 -8.77
C GLU A 74 -15.79 2.57 -8.91
N LEU A 75 -15.25 1.97 -7.84
CA LEU A 75 -14.88 0.56 -7.82
C LEU A 75 -16.10 -0.34 -8.06
N ASP A 76 -17.23 -0.08 -7.38
CA ASP A 76 -18.50 -0.81 -7.58
C ASP A 76 -19.02 -0.64 -9.02
N ALA A 77 -18.86 0.55 -9.60
CA ALA A 77 -19.25 0.80 -10.99
C ALA A 77 -18.35 0.05 -11.98
N LYS A 78 -17.04 -0.02 -11.71
CA LYS A 78 -16.08 -0.77 -12.52
C LYS A 78 -16.29 -2.27 -12.42
N GLU A 79 -16.56 -2.80 -11.24
CA GLU A 79 -16.93 -4.20 -11.04
C GLU A 79 -18.07 -4.60 -11.97
N LYS A 80 -19.17 -3.85 -11.94
CA LYS A 80 -20.34 -4.10 -12.81
C LYS A 80 -20.03 -3.96 -14.28
N LYS A 81 -19.22 -2.96 -14.66
CA LYS A 81 -18.88 -2.68 -16.06
C LYS A 81 -17.94 -3.73 -16.65
N LEU A 82 -16.98 -4.21 -15.88
CA LEU A 82 -15.95 -5.14 -16.33
C LEU A 82 -16.37 -6.60 -16.14
N GLY A 83 -17.38 -6.87 -15.31
CA GLY A 83 -17.81 -8.22 -14.96
C GLY A 83 -16.77 -9.01 -14.18
N VAL A 84 -15.95 -8.32 -13.40
CA VAL A 84 -14.91 -8.89 -12.51
C VAL A 84 -15.25 -8.55 -11.07
N GLU A 85 -14.92 -9.42 -10.12
CA GLU A 85 -15.11 -9.14 -8.70
C GLU A 85 -14.05 -8.14 -8.21
N ILE A 86 -14.47 -7.10 -7.48
CA ILE A 86 -13.57 -6.12 -6.84
C ILE A 86 -13.87 -6.07 -5.35
N GLU A 87 -13.11 -6.85 -4.57
CA GLU A 87 -13.13 -6.75 -3.11
C GLU A 87 -12.32 -5.53 -2.68
N TYR A 88 -12.88 -4.67 -1.82
CA TYR A 88 -12.09 -3.60 -1.21
C TYR A 88 -12.30 -3.51 0.30
N LYS A 89 -11.25 -3.08 1.00
CA LYS A 89 -11.29 -2.82 2.45
C LYS A 89 -10.81 -1.41 2.75
N ASP A 90 -11.58 -0.69 3.58
CA ASP A 90 -11.25 0.64 4.08
C ASP A 90 -10.47 0.55 5.40
N PHE A 91 -9.36 1.28 5.45
CA PHE A 91 -8.49 1.40 6.60
C PHE A 91 -8.39 2.86 7.04
N ASN A 92 -8.29 3.09 8.35
CA ASN A 92 -8.10 4.42 8.92
C ASN A 92 -6.74 4.50 9.64
N GLY A 93 -5.87 5.37 9.17
CA GLY A 93 -4.53 5.58 9.73
C GLY A 93 -4.50 6.41 11.01
N ASN A 94 -5.64 7.01 11.41
CA ASN A 94 -5.76 7.87 12.60
C ASN A 94 -4.69 8.98 12.68
N ASN A 95 -4.17 9.42 11.53
CA ASN A 95 -3.05 10.37 11.41
C ASN A 95 -1.80 9.95 12.19
N ASP A 96 -1.59 8.65 12.34
CA ASP A 96 -0.49 8.05 13.11
C ASP A 96 0.37 7.13 12.24
N THR A 97 1.67 7.37 12.21
CA THR A 97 2.60 6.62 11.36
C THR A 97 2.75 5.17 11.79
N SER A 98 2.62 4.86 13.07
CA SER A 98 2.73 3.48 13.55
C SER A 98 1.49 2.67 13.18
N THR A 99 0.31 3.27 13.25
CA THR A 99 -0.94 2.69 12.77
C THR A 99 -0.87 2.44 11.25
N LEU A 100 -0.41 3.43 10.48
CA LEU A 100 -0.22 3.28 9.03
C LEU A 100 0.80 2.19 8.69
N ALA A 101 1.87 2.04 9.46
CA ALA A 101 2.85 0.98 9.25
C ALA A 101 2.25 -0.42 9.51
N GLN A 102 1.42 -0.57 10.54
CA GLN A 102 0.70 -1.81 10.83
C GLN A 102 -0.31 -2.16 9.72
N ILE A 103 -1.08 -1.17 9.27
CA ILE A 103 -1.99 -1.30 8.13
C ILE A 103 -1.22 -1.75 6.89
N GLY A 104 -0.08 -1.12 6.59
CA GLY A 104 0.76 -1.50 5.47
C GLY A 104 1.23 -2.95 5.55
N ALA A 105 1.69 -3.41 6.72
CA ALA A 105 2.07 -4.79 6.93
C ALA A 105 0.90 -5.76 6.73
N GLU A 106 -0.31 -5.41 7.22
CA GLU A 106 -1.53 -6.19 7.00
C GLU A 106 -1.87 -6.30 5.51
N ILE A 107 -1.77 -5.18 4.77
CA ILE A 107 -2.06 -5.14 3.34
C ILE A 107 -1.11 -6.05 2.56
N ILE A 108 0.19 -5.96 2.81
CA ILE A 108 1.19 -6.81 2.13
C ILE A 108 0.97 -8.29 2.47
N ALA A 109 0.76 -8.61 3.75
CA ALA A 109 0.46 -9.99 4.17
C ALA A 109 -0.87 -10.50 3.62
N GLY A 110 -1.84 -9.62 3.42
CA GLY A 110 -3.17 -9.94 2.90
C GLY A 110 -3.23 -10.12 1.37
N GLY A 111 -2.12 -9.89 0.65
CA GLY A 111 -2.02 -10.10 -0.79
C GLY A 111 -2.93 -9.17 -1.60
N TYR A 112 -3.02 -7.89 -1.24
CA TYR A 112 -3.79 -6.90 -2.00
C TYR A 112 -3.12 -6.59 -3.33
N ASP A 113 -3.93 -6.47 -4.40
CA ASP A 113 -3.47 -6.20 -5.76
C ASP A 113 -3.14 -4.72 -5.99
N ALA A 114 -3.77 -3.82 -5.24
CA ALA A 114 -3.47 -2.39 -5.28
C ALA A 114 -3.79 -1.72 -3.93
N ILE A 115 -3.14 -0.57 -3.70
CA ILE A 115 -3.32 0.26 -2.51
C ILE A 115 -3.72 1.66 -2.96
N VAL A 116 -4.81 2.18 -2.41
CA VAL A 116 -5.32 3.52 -2.69
C VAL A 116 -5.25 4.38 -1.43
N PRO A 117 -4.09 4.99 -1.13
CA PRO A 117 -3.97 5.90 0.01
C PRO A 117 -4.60 7.27 -0.30
N ILE A 118 -5.27 7.83 0.71
CA ILE A 118 -5.90 9.16 0.69
C ILE A 118 -5.17 10.05 1.69
N GLY A 119 -4.52 11.09 1.19
CA GLY A 119 -3.68 12.01 1.96
C GLY A 119 -2.19 11.68 1.92
N THR A 120 -1.37 12.71 2.16
CA THR A 120 0.09 12.67 1.95
C THR A 120 0.80 11.66 2.84
N LEU A 121 0.49 11.64 4.14
CA LEU A 121 1.15 10.74 5.09
C LEU A 121 0.83 9.27 4.79
N ALA A 122 -0.43 8.97 4.46
CA ALA A 122 -0.84 7.64 4.05
C ALA A 122 -0.13 7.22 2.75
N ALA A 123 -0.05 8.12 1.76
CA ALA A 123 0.62 7.85 0.50
C ALA A 123 2.11 7.54 0.67
N GLN A 124 2.83 8.34 1.47
CA GLN A 124 4.24 8.10 1.78
C GLN A 124 4.46 6.76 2.48
N GLN A 125 3.63 6.45 3.47
CA GLN A 125 3.76 5.18 4.20
C GLN A 125 3.46 3.97 3.32
N MET A 126 2.40 4.03 2.50
CA MET A 126 2.05 2.93 1.60
C MET A 126 3.09 2.75 0.49
N ALA A 127 3.62 3.83 -0.08
CA ALA A 127 4.69 3.77 -1.06
C ALA A 127 5.95 3.09 -0.47
N SER A 128 6.33 3.43 0.76
CA SER A 128 7.44 2.78 1.46
C SER A 128 7.17 1.29 1.73
N THR A 129 5.98 0.96 2.17
CA THR A 129 5.58 -0.42 2.48
C THR A 129 5.58 -1.32 1.23
N ALA A 130 5.10 -0.80 0.10
CA ALA A 130 5.02 -1.52 -1.16
C ALA A 130 6.37 -1.69 -1.88
N GLN A 131 7.45 -1.13 -1.36
CA GLN A 131 8.75 -1.09 -2.05
C GLN A 131 9.27 -2.48 -2.47
N GLN A 132 9.11 -3.48 -1.62
CA GLN A 132 9.63 -4.82 -1.91
C GLN A 132 8.72 -5.63 -2.83
N THR A 133 7.41 -5.47 -2.69
CA THR A 133 6.42 -6.21 -3.47
C THR A 133 6.08 -5.54 -4.79
N GLN A 134 6.42 -4.26 -4.94
CA GLN A 134 6.04 -3.42 -6.08
C GLN A 134 4.52 -3.36 -6.29
N THR A 135 3.75 -3.58 -5.24
CA THR A 135 2.30 -3.46 -5.25
C THR A 135 1.91 -2.05 -5.71
N PRO A 136 1.05 -1.89 -6.72
CA PRO A 136 0.63 -0.60 -7.21
C PRO A 136 0.04 0.28 -6.11
N VAL A 137 0.53 1.52 -6.00
CA VAL A 137 0.04 2.54 -5.08
C VAL A 137 -0.50 3.71 -5.88
N ILE A 138 -1.81 3.96 -5.76
CA ILE A 138 -2.51 5.02 -6.48
C ILE A 138 -3.01 6.04 -5.46
N TYR A 139 -2.22 7.07 -5.17
CA TYR A 139 -2.60 8.07 -4.17
C TYR A 139 -3.69 9.01 -4.66
N GLY A 140 -4.60 9.35 -3.75
CA GLY A 140 -5.55 10.46 -3.90
C GLY A 140 -5.16 11.64 -3.01
N THR A 141 -5.37 12.87 -3.51
CA THR A 141 -5.22 14.11 -2.71
C THR A 141 -3.86 14.28 -2.04
N VAL A 142 -2.81 14.28 -2.84
CA VAL A 142 -1.46 14.70 -2.42
C VAL A 142 -1.13 16.01 -3.11
N SER A 143 -1.05 17.09 -2.34
CA SER A 143 -0.91 18.45 -2.91
C SER A 143 0.40 18.64 -3.69
N TYR A 144 1.51 18.11 -3.16
CA TYR A 144 2.84 18.24 -3.75
C TYR A 144 3.57 16.90 -3.78
N PRO A 145 3.28 16.03 -4.77
CA PRO A 145 3.87 14.69 -4.87
C PRO A 145 5.41 14.68 -4.93
N GLU A 146 6.01 15.72 -5.55
CA GLU A 146 7.46 15.87 -5.66
C GLU A 146 8.08 16.10 -4.27
N VAL A 147 7.47 16.99 -3.48
CA VAL A 147 7.90 17.28 -2.10
C VAL A 147 7.70 16.07 -1.20
N ALA A 148 6.61 15.35 -1.42
CA ALA A 148 6.30 14.11 -0.73
C ALA A 148 7.17 12.92 -1.17
N LYS A 149 8.04 13.08 -2.18
CA LYS A 149 8.91 12.04 -2.76
C LYS A 149 8.12 10.84 -3.30
N LEU A 150 7.01 11.11 -3.93
CA LEU A 150 6.12 10.09 -4.53
C LEU A 150 6.26 10.00 -6.05
N THR A 151 7.09 10.87 -6.65
CA THR A 151 7.34 10.89 -8.09
C THR A 151 8.56 10.05 -8.46
N GLY A 152 8.56 9.52 -9.70
CA GLY A 152 9.67 8.71 -10.21
C GLY A 152 9.77 7.29 -9.62
N ILE A 153 8.76 6.85 -8.88
CA ILE A 153 8.67 5.50 -8.34
C ILE A 153 7.78 4.66 -9.27
N PRO A 154 8.28 3.57 -9.89
CA PRO A 154 7.58 2.87 -10.97
C PRO A 154 6.20 2.32 -10.60
N TYR A 155 5.99 1.95 -9.34
CA TYR A 155 4.73 1.38 -8.82
C TYR A 155 3.83 2.43 -8.13
N VAL A 156 4.21 3.72 -8.16
CA VAL A 156 3.46 4.80 -7.50
C VAL A 156 2.95 5.79 -8.53
N THR A 157 1.65 6.09 -8.47
CA THR A 157 0.99 7.13 -9.26
C THR A 157 -0.14 7.73 -8.46
N GLY A 158 -0.81 8.75 -8.99
CA GLY A 158 -1.98 9.30 -8.30
C GLY A 158 -2.39 10.68 -8.80
N THR A 159 -3.26 11.33 -8.01
CA THR A 159 -3.82 12.64 -8.31
C THR A 159 -3.38 13.68 -7.28
N SER A 160 -2.98 14.85 -7.78
CA SER A 160 -2.67 16.02 -6.95
C SER A 160 -3.93 16.88 -6.76
N ASP A 161 -4.07 17.43 -5.55
CA ASP A 161 -5.06 18.45 -5.20
C ASP A 161 -4.43 19.82 -4.95
N ALA A 162 -3.26 20.09 -5.53
CA ALA A 162 -2.55 21.35 -5.38
C ALA A 162 -3.42 22.52 -5.81
N LEU A 163 -3.55 23.49 -4.91
CA LEU A 163 -4.26 24.74 -5.19
C LEU A 163 -3.33 25.71 -5.91
N ASN A 164 -3.83 26.34 -6.97
CA ASN A 164 -3.15 27.48 -7.59
C ASN A 164 -3.42 28.73 -6.74
N VAL A 165 -2.56 28.97 -5.75
CA VAL A 165 -2.69 30.08 -4.79
C VAL A 165 -2.62 31.43 -5.50
N GLU A 166 -1.79 31.57 -6.54
CA GLU A 166 -1.66 32.80 -7.32
C GLU A 166 -3.00 33.15 -8.00
N LEU A 167 -3.60 32.18 -8.69
CA LEU A 167 -4.91 32.35 -9.31
C LEU A 167 -6.00 32.71 -8.28
N LEU A 168 -5.98 32.11 -7.10
CA LEU A 168 -6.94 32.43 -6.04
C LEU A 168 -6.78 33.87 -5.54
N LEU A 169 -5.53 34.33 -5.38
CA LEU A 169 -5.26 35.73 -5.01
C LEU A 169 -5.67 36.71 -6.12
N ASP A 170 -5.38 36.39 -7.36
CA ASP A 170 -5.80 37.20 -8.52
C ASP A 170 -7.33 37.29 -8.60
N MET A 171 -8.03 36.22 -8.43
CA MET A 171 -9.51 36.22 -8.39
C MET A 171 -10.05 37.09 -7.24
N MET A 172 -9.43 37.00 -6.08
CA MET A 172 -9.81 37.79 -4.91
C MET A 172 -9.57 39.30 -5.16
N LEU A 173 -8.41 39.67 -5.72
CA LEU A 173 -8.08 41.05 -6.05
C LEU A 173 -8.93 41.58 -7.20
N ALA A 174 -9.31 40.75 -8.16
CA ALA A 174 -10.24 41.13 -9.23
C ALA A 174 -11.64 41.44 -8.67
N GLN A 175 -12.06 40.77 -7.62
CA GLN A 175 -13.35 40.97 -6.97
C GLN A 175 -13.34 42.17 -6.01
N ASN A 176 -12.22 42.38 -5.31
CA ASN A 176 -12.01 43.50 -4.40
C ASN A 176 -10.55 43.98 -4.44
N PRO A 177 -10.22 45.01 -5.29
CA PRO A 177 -8.87 45.52 -5.42
C PRO A 177 -8.30 46.19 -4.14
N GLU A 178 -9.17 46.57 -3.19
CA GLU A 178 -8.78 47.24 -1.95
C GLU A 178 -8.31 46.27 -0.83
N VAL A 179 -8.29 44.99 -1.09
CA VAL A 179 -7.82 44.00 -0.10
C VAL A 179 -6.32 44.20 0.19
N LYS A 180 -6.01 44.45 1.47
CA LYS A 180 -4.62 44.62 1.97
C LYS A 180 -4.17 43.51 2.88
N THR A 181 -5.07 42.70 3.39
CA THR A 181 -4.76 41.65 4.35
C THR A 181 -5.59 40.41 4.06
N VAL A 182 -4.92 39.24 4.02
CA VAL A 182 -5.52 37.93 3.83
C VAL A 182 -5.22 37.06 5.03
N GLY A 183 -6.26 36.45 5.61
CA GLY A 183 -6.12 35.48 6.67
C GLY A 183 -6.02 34.06 6.09
N LEU A 184 -5.05 33.29 6.57
CA LEU A 184 -4.94 31.84 6.30
C LEU A 184 -5.38 31.07 7.54
N ARG A 185 -6.18 30.03 7.34
CA ARG A 185 -6.63 29.13 8.40
C ARG A 185 -6.23 27.69 8.11
#